data_9adca9516b598d96daa4b1cfa740e02a
#
_entry.id   9adca9516b598d96daa4b1cfa740e02a
#
_cell.length_a   1.000
_cell.length_b   1.000
_cell.length_c   1.000
_cell.angle_alpha   90.00
_cell.angle_beta   90.00
_cell.angle_gamma   90.00
#
_symmetry.space_group_name_H-M   'P 1'
#
loop_
_entity.id
_entity.type
_entity.pdbx_description
1 polymer ?
#
loop_
_entity_poly.entity_id
_entity_poly.type
_entity_poly.pdbx_seq_one_letter_code
_entity_poly.pdbx_strand_id
1 'polypeptide(L)'
;MISALQKPLDSGFGQKTEPYEIIKDLDLSNKNIIVTGGYSGIGLETTKALRKANAKVIVPAKRLDHAESILDGIVPQNDIYEMDLANLNSVMNFVELFSQLNLKLDILINNAGIMACPETRIGNNWESQFGVNHIGHQLLLDQLMNKFRADGQSRFISLSSSAHSISKILWQDIHFKDSSYTVSYTHLTLPTNSRV
;
A
#
# COMPACT_ATOMS: atom_id res chain seq x y z
N MET A 1 -22.21 -9.11 -4.33
CA MET A 1 -23.12 -8.30 -3.48
C MET A 1 -22.25 -7.51 -2.52
N ILE A 2 -22.35 -6.19 -2.53
CA ILE A 2 -21.73 -5.33 -1.53
C ILE A 2 -22.39 -5.68 -0.20
N SER A 3 -21.58 -5.99 0.84
CA SER A 3 -22.09 -6.26 2.16
C SER A 3 -22.92 -5.05 2.67
N ALA A 4 -24.06 -5.29 3.29
CA ALA A 4 -24.86 -4.23 3.93
C ALA A 4 -24.07 -3.41 4.97
N LEU A 5 -22.92 -3.91 5.40
CA LEU A 5 -21.99 -3.24 6.32
C LEU A 5 -20.98 -2.33 5.60
N GLN A 6 -20.85 -2.44 4.27
CA GLN A 6 -19.99 -1.57 3.46
C GLN A 6 -20.83 -0.38 2.96
N LYS A 7 -20.90 0.64 3.76
CA LYS A 7 -21.55 1.89 3.39
C LYS A 7 -20.51 2.98 3.19
N PRO A 8 -20.69 3.89 2.21
CA PRO A 8 -19.88 5.09 2.11
C PRO A 8 -19.91 5.87 3.44
N LEU A 9 -18.75 6.35 3.86
CA LEU A 9 -18.68 7.31 4.96
C LEU A 9 -19.16 8.66 4.42
N ASP A 10 -20.14 9.25 5.10
CA ASP A 10 -20.55 10.63 4.82
C ASP A 10 -19.53 11.58 5.47
N SER A 11 -18.40 11.75 4.79
CA SER A 11 -17.29 12.57 5.28
C SER A 11 -17.40 14.04 4.86
N GLY A 12 -18.36 14.40 4.02
CA GLY A 12 -18.45 15.71 3.38
C GLY A 12 -17.39 15.94 2.27
N PHE A 13 -16.47 14.99 2.05
CA PHE A 13 -15.44 15.04 1.00
C PHE A 13 -15.90 14.28 -0.24
N GLY A 14 -15.47 14.73 -1.41
CA GLY A 14 -15.85 14.15 -2.69
C GLY A 14 -14.70 14.04 -3.68
N GLN A 15 -15.02 13.64 -4.91
CA GLN A 15 -14.05 13.37 -5.96
C GLN A 15 -13.12 14.54 -6.30
N LYS A 16 -13.56 15.78 -6.04
CA LYS A 16 -12.78 17.00 -6.33
C LYS A 16 -12.05 17.56 -5.10
N THR A 17 -12.18 16.89 -3.95
CA THR A 17 -11.53 17.35 -2.73
C THR A 17 -10.04 17.09 -2.80
N GLU A 18 -9.23 18.12 -2.62
CA GLU A 18 -7.78 17.99 -2.57
C GLU A 18 -7.32 17.32 -1.27
N PRO A 19 -6.29 16.46 -1.30
CA PRO A 19 -5.81 15.73 -0.10
C PRO A 19 -5.50 16.65 1.09
N TYR A 20 -4.98 17.84 0.81
CA TYR A 20 -4.65 18.82 1.86
C TYR A 20 -5.89 19.36 2.57
N GLU A 21 -7.00 19.53 1.85
CA GLU A 21 -8.25 20.01 2.46
C GLU A 21 -8.77 19.03 3.53
N ILE A 22 -8.52 17.74 3.33
CA ILE A 22 -8.95 16.69 4.25
C ILE A 22 -8.17 16.72 5.57
N ILE A 23 -6.88 17.08 5.51
CA ILE A 23 -5.98 16.92 6.65
C ILE A 23 -5.45 18.23 7.22
N LYS A 24 -5.85 19.39 6.65
CA LYS A 24 -5.30 20.71 7.02
C LYS A 24 -5.42 21.06 8.50
N ASP A 25 -6.44 20.52 9.17
CA ASP A 25 -6.72 20.78 10.59
C ASP A 25 -6.18 19.65 11.51
N LEU A 26 -5.44 18.68 10.94
CA LEU A 26 -4.85 17.57 11.68
C LEU A 26 -3.37 17.84 11.97
N ASP A 27 -2.96 17.60 13.19
CA ASP A 27 -1.54 17.48 13.56
C ASP A 27 -1.17 16.00 13.74
N LEU A 28 -0.30 15.49 12.86
CA LEU A 28 0.19 14.12 12.85
C LEU A 28 1.65 14.03 13.31
N SER A 29 2.17 15.02 14.03
CA SER A 29 3.59 15.11 14.45
C SER A 29 4.08 13.89 15.24
N ASN A 30 3.19 13.18 15.91
CA ASN A 30 3.50 11.98 16.68
C ASN A 30 3.15 10.67 15.95
N LYS A 31 2.94 10.71 14.63
CA LYS A 31 2.53 9.56 13.83
C LYS A 31 3.64 9.08 12.92
N ASN A 32 3.94 7.78 13.02
CA ASN A 32 4.83 7.06 12.12
C ASN A 32 3.99 6.32 11.10
N ILE A 33 4.16 6.64 9.83
CA ILE A 33 3.30 6.15 8.74
C ILE A 33 4.19 5.53 7.66
N ILE A 34 3.87 4.31 7.25
CA ILE A 34 4.48 3.67 6.07
C ILE A 34 3.53 3.82 4.90
N VAL A 35 4.04 4.30 3.75
CA VAL A 35 3.28 4.42 2.50
C VAL A 35 4.03 3.67 1.40
N THR A 36 3.53 2.49 0.99
CA THR A 36 4.11 1.78 -0.15
C THR A 36 3.80 2.51 -1.45
N GLY A 37 4.81 2.66 -2.32
CA GLY A 37 4.65 3.46 -3.55
C GLY A 37 4.42 4.95 -3.31
N GLY A 38 4.85 5.46 -2.15
CA GLY A 38 4.67 6.85 -1.72
C GLY A 38 5.44 7.90 -2.52
N TYR A 39 6.13 7.51 -3.60
CA TYR A 39 6.94 8.39 -4.45
C TYR A 39 6.36 8.56 -5.86
N SER A 40 5.16 8.08 -6.14
CA SER A 40 4.52 8.25 -7.44
C SER A 40 2.98 8.25 -7.35
N GLY A 41 2.34 8.89 -8.34
CA GLY A 41 0.88 8.87 -8.47
C GLY A 41 0.13 9.27 -7.19
N ILE A 42 -0.91 8.51 -6.84
CA ILE A 42 -1.74 8.71 -5.64
C ILE A 42 -0.89 8.66 -4.35
N GLY A 43 0.07 7.73 -4.29
CA GLY A 43 0.95 7.60 -3.13
C GLY A 43 1.80 8.83 -2.88
N LEU A 44 2.28 9.51 -3.92
CA LEU A 44 3.05 10.75 -3.78
C LEU A 44 2.21 11.87 -3.19
N GLU A 45 0.99 12.07 -3.67
CA GLU A 45 0.09 13.10 -3.13
C GLU A 45 -0.33 12.78 -1.68
N THR A 46 -0.54 11.49 -1.38
CA THR A 46 -0.76 11.02 0.00
C THR A 46 0.45 11.34 0.90
N THR A 47 1.66 11.05 0.42
CA THR A 47 2.91 11.35 1.15
C THR A 47 3.05 12.85 1.40
N LYS A 48 2.85 13.69 0.38
CA LYS A 48 2.90 15.15 0.52
C LYS A 48 1.90 15.67 1.54
N ALA A 49 0.66 15.18 1.48
CA ALA A 49 -0.39 15.58 2.40
C ALA A 49 -0.02 15.21 3.84
N LEU A 50 0.37 13.97 4.10
CA LEU A 50 0.76 13.50 5.43
C LEU A 50 1.97 14.28 5.98
N ARG A 51 2.96 14.58 5.13
CA ARG A 51 4.12 15.40 5.51
C ARG A 51 3.72 16.83 5.88
N LYS A 52 2.76 17.44 5.16
CA LYS A 52 2.20 18.75 5.50
C LYS A 52 1.49 18.76 6.85
N ALA A 53 0.92 17.63 7.27
CA ALA A 53 0.32 17.45 8.59
C ALA A 53 1.37 17.02 9.65
N ASN A 54 2.67 17.19 9.39
CA ASN A 54 3.81 16.89 10.25
C ASN A 54 4.06 15.40 10.54
N ALA A 55 3.43 14.45 9.84
CA ALA A 55 3.69 13.04 10.05
C ALA A 55 5.14 12.66 9.71
N LYS A 56 5.73 11.71 10.43
CA LYS A 56 6.89 10.97 9.98
C LYS A 56 6.43 9.94 8.95
N VAL A 57 6.75 10.17 7.67
CA VAL A 57 6.38 9.25 6.58
C VAL A 57 7.60 8.48 6.13
N ILE A 58 7.51 7.16 6.17
CA ILE A 58 8.52 6.21 5.72
C ILE A 58 8.05 5.64 4.38
N VAL A 59 8.91 5.74 3.37
CA VAL A 59 8.57 5.35 2.00
C VAL A 59 9.47 4.21 1.53
N PRO A 60 8.98 2.97 1.56
CA PRO A 60 9.67 1.88 0.89
C PRO A 60 9.49 1.97 -0.63
N ALA A 61 10.59 1.84 -1.37
CA ALA A 61 10.67 2.06 -2.81
C ALA A 61 11.44 0.96 -3.52
N LYS A 62 10.93 0.49 -4.65
CA LYS A 62 11.63 -0.48 -5.52
C LYS A 62 12.86 0.13 -6.20
N ARG A 63 12.81 1.42 -6.54
CA ARG A 63 13.89 2.17 -7.17
C ARG A 63 14.30 3.31 -6.24
N LEU A 64 15.29 3.02 -5.40
CA LEU A 64 15.70 3.93 -4.33
C LEU A 64 16.12 5.30 -4.89
N ASP A 65 17.07 5.35 -5.82
CA ASP A 65 17.57 6.60 -6.42
C ASP A 65 16.45 7.48 -7.02
N HIS A 66 15.49 6.82 -7.69
CA HIS A 66 14.35 7.52 -8.27
C HIS A 66 13.42 8.08 -7.19
N ALA A 67 13.17 7.30 -6.14
CA ALA A 67 12.33 7.75 -5.03
C ALA A 67 12.98 8.91 -4.28
N GLU A 68 14.27 8.85 -4.01
CA GLU A 68 15.06 9.92 -3.39
C GLU A 68 14.96 11.22 -4.21
N SER A 69 15.13 11.13 -5.54
CA SER A 69 15.01 12.29 -6.42
C SER A 69 13.61 12.93 -6.42
N ILE A 70 12.54 12.11 -6.39
CA ILE A 70 11.16 12.62 -6.39
C ILE A 70 10.77 13.20 -5.02
N LEU A 71 11.27 12.61 -3.95
CA LEU A 71 10.92 12.97 -2.58
C LEU A 71 11.86 14.01 -1.96
N ASP A 72 12.82 14.51 -2.72
CA ASP A 72 13.74 15.55 -2.26
C ASP A 72 12.96 16.76 -1.73
N GLY A 73 13.34 17.25 -0.56
CA GLY A 73 12.63 18.34 0.15
C GLY A 73 11.25 17.95 0.72
N ILE A 74 10.74 16.73 0.50
CA ILE A 74 9.43 16.25 0.98
C ILE A 74 9.61 15.26 2.13
N VAL A 75 10.44 14.23 1.92
CA VAL A 75 10.72 13.16 2.89
C VAL A 75 12.23 13.15 3.15
N PRO A 76 12.68 13.12 4.41
CA PRO A 76 14.10 12.96 4.71
C PRO A 76 14.65 11.68 4.08
N GLN A 77 15.86 11.74 3.51
CA GLN A 77 16.47 10.57 2.83
C GLN A 77 16.55 9.34 3.73
N ASN A 78 16.81 9.53 5.03
CA ASN A 78 16.83 8.44 6.01
C ASN A 78 15.47 7.79 6.29
N ASP A 79 14.39 8.29 5.71
CA ASP A 79 13.04 7.73 5.79
C ASP A 79 12.60 7.08 4.46
N ILE A 80 13.52 6.97 3.51
CA ILE A 80 13.32 6.29 2.21
C ILE A 80 14.16 5.01 2.22
N TYR A 81 13.54 3.85 1.95
CA TYR A 81 14.17 2.54 2.06
C TYR A 81 13.96 1.73 0.79
N GLU A 82 14.93 0.87 0.44
CA GLU A 82 14.73 -0.07 -0.64
C GLU A 82 13.75 -1.18 -0.23
N MET A 83 12.72 -1.41 -1.06
CA MET A 83 11.81 -2.55 -0.93
C MET A 83 11.13 -2.86 -2.26
N ASP A 84 11.28 -4.10 -2.74
CA ASP A 84 10.54 -4.63 -3.89
C ASP A 84 9.47 -5.63 -3.41
N LEU A 85 8.19 -5.28 -3.56
CA LEU A 85 7.07 -6.16 -3.21
C LEU A 85 7.02 -7.45 -4.06
N ALA A 86 7.70 -7.48 -5.22
CA ALA A 86 7.86 -8.68 -6.02
C ALA A 86 8.87 -9.67 -5.42
N ASN A 87 9.69 -9.24 -4.48
CA ASN A 87 10.73 -10.01 -3.83
C ASN A 87 10.49 -10.09 -2.31
N LEU A 88 10.00 -11.23 -1.83
CA LEU A 88 9.66 -11.38 -0.41
C LEU A 88 10.86 -11.21 0.52
N ASN A 89 12.08 -11.55 0.08
CA ASN A 89 13.28 -11.28 0.88
C ASN A 89 13.54 -9.77 1.02
N SER A 90 13.27 -8.98 -0.03
CA SER A 90 13.37 -7.53 0.04
C SER A 90 12.34 -6.94 1.03
N VAL A 91 11.12 -7.50 1.08
CA VAL A 91 10.12 -7.12 2.08
C VAL A 91 10.61 -7.44 3.50
N MET A 92 11.18 -8.63 3.71
CA MET A 92 11.73 -9.03 5.02
C MET A 92 12.88 -8.12 5.47
N ASN A 93 13.79 -7.80 4.54
CA ASN A 93 14.91 -6.89 4.82
C ASN A 93 14.41 -5.49 5.23
N PHE A 94 13.41 -4.96 4.54
CA PHE A 94 12.78 -3.68 4.93
C PHE A 94 12.17 -3.75 6.33
N VAL A 95 11.46 -4.83 6.66
CA VAL A 95 10.86 -5.02 7.99
C VAL A 95 11.94 -5.07 9.07
N GLU A 96 13.07 -5.72 8.80
CA GLU A 96 14.21 -5.74 9.72
C GLU A 96 14.78 -4.34 9.95
N LEU A 97 15.04 -3.58 8.87
CA LEU A 97 15.52 -2.19 8.96
C LEU A 97 14.54 -1.31 9.73
N PHE A 98 13.24 -1.39 9.43
CA PHE A 98 12.22 -0.67 10.18
C PHE A 98 12.23 -1.05 11.68
N SER A 99 12.46 -2.32 11.98
CA SER A 99 12.47 -2.83 13.35
C SER A 99 13.63 -2.25 14.17
N GLN A 100 14.77 -1.97 13.54
CA GLN A 100 15.94 -1.36 14.17
C GLN A 100 15.69 0.10 14.58
N LEU A 101 14.72 0.77 13.96
CA LEU A 101 14.35 2.14 14.33
C LEU A 101 13.67 2.24 15.69
N ASN A 102 13.23 1.12 16.27
CA ASN A 102 12.48 1.08 17.55
C ASN A 102 11.23 1.96 17.57
N LEU A 103 10.63 2.22 16.41
CA LEU A 103 9.41 3.00 16.26
C LEU A 103 8.18 2.10 16.42
N LYS A 104 7.09 2.67 16.93
CA LYS A 104 5.76 2.09 16.80
C LYS A 104 5.13 2.58 15.50
N LEU A 105 4.44 1.69 14.81
CA LEU A 105 3.72 1.99 13.58
C LEU A 105 2.31 2.47 13.91
N ASP A 106 1.98 3.67 13.47
CA ASP A 106 0.63 4.22 13.65
C ASP A 106 -0.26 3.89 12.45
N ILE A 107 0.26 4.02 11.22
CA ILE A 107 -0.52 3.78 10.02
C ILE A 107 0.34 3.04 8.98
N LEU A 108 -0.20 1.95 8.44
CA LEU A 108 0.32 1.29 7.24
C LEU A 108 -0.63 1.54 6.08
N ILE A 109 -0.12 2.13 4.99
CA ILE A 109 -0.88 2.37 3.77
C ILE A 109 -0.29 1.51 2.64
N ASN A 110 -0.96 0.42 2.33
CA ASN A 110 -0.67 -0.45 1.20
C ASN A 110 -1.27 0.18 -0.07
N ASN A 111 -0.49 1.10 -0.68
CA ASN A 111 -0.90 1.86 -1.85
C ASN A 111 -0.21 1.40 -3.13
N ALA A 112 1.02 0.88 -3.05
CA ALA A 112 1.72 0.42 -4.24
C ALA A 112 0.91 -0.62 -5.02
N GLY A 113 1.03 -0.58 -6.34
CA GLY A 113 0.40 -1.57 -7.19
C GLY A 113 0.89 -1.46 -8.62
N ILE A 114 0.86 -2.57 -9.31
CA ILE A 114 1.06 -2.67 -10.75
C ILE A 114 -0.24 -3.07 -11.41
N MET A 115 -0.46 -2.60 -12.63
CA MET A 115 -1.70 -2.78 -13.34
C MET A 115 -1.44 -2.90 -14.84
N ALA A 116 -2.23 -3.72 -15.50
CA ALA A 116 -2.18 -3.85 -16.96
C ALA A 116 -0.78 -4.22 -17.50
N CYS A 117 -0.04 -5.00 -16.75
CA CYS A 117 1.28 -5.48 -17.13
C CYS A 117 1.17 -6.69 -18.07
N PRO A 118 2.18 -6.91 -18.95
CA PRO A 118 2.33 -8.20 -19.61
C PRO A 118 2.33 -9.34 -18.60
N GLU A 119 1.88 -10.51 -19.02
CA GLU A 119 1.93 -11.69 -18.17
C GLU A 119 3.37 -11.99 -17.77
N THR A 120 3.64 -11.91 -16.48
CA THR A 120 4.94 -12.23 -15.89
C THR A 120 4.75 -13.01 -14.60
N ARG A 121 5.77 -13.76 -14.22
CA ARG A 121 5.77 -14.59 -13.01
C ARG A 121 6.85 -14.09 -12.06
N ILE A 122 6.52 -14.10 -10.76
CA ILE A 122 7.46 -13.73 -9.69
C ILE A 122 7.42 -14.77 -8.57
N GLY A 123 8.44 -14.76 -7.72
CA GLY A 123 8.51 -15.66 -6.55
C GLY A 123 8.28 -17.12 -6.92
N ASN A 124 7.33 -17.77 -6.27
CA ASN A 124 6.96 -19.15 -6.48
C ASN A 124 6.03 -19.35 -7.71
N ASN A 125 6.35 -18.72 -8.81
CA ASN A 125 5.57 -18.76 -10.04
C ASN A 125 4.18 -18.10 -9.91
N TRP A 126 4.07 -17.08 -9.07
CA TRP A 126 2.85 -16.29 -8.92
C TRP A 126 2.67 -15.34 -10.10
N GLU A 127 1.40 -15.10 -10.48
CA GLU A 127 1.08 -14.01 -11.39
C GLU A 127 1.54 -12.67 -10.76
N SER A 128 2.18 -11.81 -11.56
CA SER A 128 2.93 -10.66 -11.04
C SER A 128 2.06 -9.63 -10.33
N GLN A 129 0.85 -9.34 -10.82
CA GLN A 129 -0.05 -8.37 -10.17
C GLN A 129 -0.58 -8.93 -8.85
N PHE A 130 -0.96 -10.20 -8.80
CA PHE A 130 -1.32 -10.87 -7.55
C PHE A 130 -0.14 -10.90 -6.58
N GLY A 131 1.05 -11.24 -7.07
CA GLY A 131 2.26 -11.31 -6.26
C GLY A 131 2.63 -9.96 -5.62
N VAL A 132 2.63 -8.88 -6.41
CA VAL A 132 2.98 -7.53 -5.91
C VAL A 132 1.86 -6.92 -5.10
N ASN A 133 0.64 -6.87 -5.68
CA ASN A 133 -0.44 -6.10 -5.08
C ASN A 133 -1.03 -6.78 -3.83
N HIS A 134 -0.95 -8.12 -3.76
CA HIS A 134 -1.53 -8.90 -2.66
C HIS A 134 -0.48 -9.60 -1.79
N ILE A 135 0.28 -10.55 -2.35
CA ILE A 135 1.18 -11.40 -1.54
C ILE A 135 2.26 -10.57 -0.85
N GLY A 136 2.93 -9.66 -1.58
CA GLY A 136 3.98 -8.80 -1.02
C GLY A 136 3.46 -7.90 0.08
N HIS A 137 2.28 -7.32 -0.10
CA HIS A 137 1.63 -6.48 0.92
C HIS A 137 1.13 -7.29 2.12
N GLN A 138 0.61 -8.50 1.88
CA GLN A 138 0.18 -9.37 2.98
C GLN A 138 1.36 -9.75 3.87
N LEU A 139 2.49 -10.15 3.26
CA LEU A 139 3.72 -10.41 4.02
C LEU A 139 4.16 -9.18 4.82
N LEU A 140 4.17 -8.00 4.18
CA LEU A 140 4.54 -6.76 4.86
C LEU A 140 3.66 -6.50 6.08
N LEU A 141 2.34 -6.63 5.94
CA LEU A 141 1.39 -6.47 7.04
C LEU A 141 1.66 -7.49 8.16
N ASP A 142 1.75 -8.78 7.82
CA ASP A 142 1.94 -9.86 8.81
C ASP A 142 3.22 -9.65 9.63
N GLN A 143 4.31 -9.24 8.98
CA GLN A 143 5.58 -9.02 9.65
C GLN A 143 5.62 -7.72 10.48
N LEU A 144 4.80 -6.74 10.14
CA LEU A 144 4.69 -5.48 10.89
C LEU A 144 3.62 -5.50 11.99
N MET A 145 2.83 -6.57 12.13
CA MET A 145 1.74 -6.62 13.11
C MET A 145 2.17 -6.30 14.54
N ASN A 146 3.35 -6.77 14.95
CA ASN A 146 3.89 -6.53 16.30
C ASN A 146 4.46 -5.12 16.49
N LYS A 147 4.57 -4.33 15.42
CA LYS A 147 5.03 -2.94 15.43
C LYS A 147 3.89 -1.95 15.60
N PHE A 148 2.67 -2.37 15.33
CA PHE A 148 1.52 -1.53 15.60
C PHE A 148 1.38 -1.22 17.10
N ARG A 149 0.72 -0.12 17.42
CA ARG A 149 0.45 0.25 18.81
C ARG A 149 -0.60 -0.69 19.39
N ALA A 150 -0.38 -1.11 20.62
CA ALA A 150 -1.33 -2.00 21.32
C ALA A 150 -2.60 -1.28 21.85
N ASP A 151 -2.64 0.05 21.72
CA ASP A 151 -3.73 0.89 22.24
C ASP A 151 -4.98 0.95 21.29
N GLY A 152 -4.95 0.20 20.19
CA GLY A 152 -6.02 0.17 19.20
C GLY A 152 -6.13 1.44 18.34
N GLN A 153 -5.18 2.36 18.43
CA GLN A 153 -5.18 3.62 17.67
C GLN A 153 -4.49 3.49 16.30
N SER A 154 -3.82 2.38 16.04
CA SER A 154 -3.21 2.14 14.72
C SER A 154 -4.25 1.87 13.64
N ARG A 155 -3.87 2.14 12.40
CA ARG A 155 -4.71 1.91 11.21
C ARG A 155 -3.94 1.15 10.15
N PHE A 156 -4.64 0.21 9.53
CA PHE A 156 -4.23 -0.43 8.29
C PHE A 156 -5.16 0.02 7.17
N ILE A 157 -4.57 0.51 6.08
CA ILE A 157 -5.31 1.00 4.91
C ILE A 157 -4.78 0.25 3.69
N SER A 158 -5.65 -0.45 2.98
CA SER A 158 -5.32 -1.09 1.72
C SER A 158 -6.12 -0.46 0.60
N LEU A 159 -5.43 -0.01 -0.46
CA LEU A 159 -6.09 0.48 -1.65
C LEU A 159 -6.78 -0.67 -2.37
N SER A 160 -7.99 -0.41 -2.83
CA SER A 160 -8.80 -1.32 -3.63
C SER A 160 -9.19 -0.63 -4.94
N SER A 161 -9.81 -1.38 -5.84
CA SER A 161 -10.23 -0.86 -7.14
C SER A 161 -11.73 -1.12 -7.36
N SER A 162 -12.40 -0.20 -8.06
CA SER A 162 -13.76 -0.42 -8.57
C SER A 162 -13.85 -1.63 -9.53
N ALA A 163 -12.73 -2.07 -10.07
CA ALA A 163 -12.64 -3.26 -10.90
C ALA A 163 -13.14 -4.54 -10.20
N HIS A 164 -13.14 -4.58 -8.85
CA HIS A 164 -13.71 -5.71 -8.10
C HIS A 164 -15.21 -5.96 -8.37
N SER A 165 -15.91 -4.98 -8.91
CA SER A 165 -17.32 -5.12 -9.30
C SER A 165 -17.50 -5.79 -10.67
N ILE A 166 -16.45 -5.86 -11.50
CA ILE A 166 -16.52 -6.35 -12.88
C ILE A 166 -16.51 -7.88 -12.94
N SER A 167 -15.74 -8.53 -12.06
CA SER A 167 -15.60 -9.99 -12.04
C SER A 167 -15.36 -10.51 -10.62
N LYS A 168 -15.39 -11.83 -10.47
CA LYS A 168 -15.05 -12.55 -9.23
C LYS A 168 -13.58 -13.00 -9.28
N ILE A 169 -13.01 -13.28 -8.12
CA ILE A 169 -11.69 -13.93 -8.04
C ILE A 169 -11.80 -15.36 -8.60
N LEU A 170 -10.89 -15.72 -9.48
CA LEU A 170 -10.79 -17.06 -10.06
C LEU A 170 -10.01 -17.97 -9.10
N TRP A 171 -10.64 -18.41 -8.02
CA TRP A 171 -9.99 -19.22 -6.98
C TRP A 171 -9.32 -20.48 -7.49
N GLN A 172 -9.86 -21.12 -8.53
CA GLN A 172 -9.33 -22.34 -9.12
C GLN A 172 -8.10 -22.09 -9.99
N ASP A 173 -7.94 -20.85 -10.49
CA ASP A 173 -6.83 -20.47 -11.37
C ASP A 173 -6.36 -19.02 -11.10
N ILE A 174 -6.07 -18.73 -9.84
CA ILE A 174 -5.67 -17.40 -9.36
C ILE A 174 -4.41 -16.87 -10.04
N HIS A 175 -3.65 -17.75 -10.67
CA HIS A 175 -2.41 -17.41 -11.37
C HIS A 175 -2.55 -17.49 -12.90
N PHE A 176 -3.73 -17.66 -13.45
CA PHE A 176 -3.98 -17.75 -14.91
C PHE A 176 -3.05 -18.77 -15.60
N LYS A 177 -2.97 -19.99 -15.05
CA LYS A 177 -2.18 -21.09 -15.63
C LYS A 177 -2.94 -21.77 -16.77
N ASP A 178 -4.24 -21.89 -16.63
CA ASP A 178 -5.14 -22.61 -17.51
C ASP A 178 -6.08 -21.66 -18.27
N SER A 179 -6.32 -20.48 -17.74
CA SER A 179 -7.19 -19.46 -18.32
C SER A 179 -6.41 -18.46 -19.16
N SER A 180 -7.04 -17.89 -20.19
CA SER A 180 -6.45 -16.78 -20.95
C SER A 180 -6.15 -15.60 -20.02
N TYR A 181 -4.91 -15.12 -20.04
CA TYR A 181 -4.51 -13.94 -19.32
C TYR A 181 -5.16 -12.70 -19.94
N THR A 182 -6.08 -12.08 -19.24
CA THR A 182 -6.69 -10.83 -19.68
C THR A 182 -6.42 -9.74 -18.64
N VAL A 183 -5.92 -8.63 -19.09
CA VAL A 183 -5.59 -7.47 -18.27
C VAL A 183 -6.72 -7.05 -17.35
N SER A 184 -7.97 -7.21 -17.79
CA SER A 184 -9.16 -6.84 -17.02
C SER A 184 -9.37 -7.69 -15.77
N TYR A 185 -8.90 -8.94 -15.74
CA TYR A 185 -9.07 -9.83 -14.58
C TYR A 185 -8.03 -9.60 -13.47
N THR A 186 -6.88 -9.05 -13.81
CA THR A 186 -5.78 -8.86 -12.87
C THR A 186 -6.02 -7.76 -11.83
N HIS A 187 -6.99 -6.89 -12.08
CA HIS A 187 -7.46 -5.90 -11.10
C HIS A 187 -8.23 -6.48 -9.92
N LEU A 188 -8.67 -7.72 -10.03
CA LEU A 188 -9.62 -8.34 -9.10
C LEU A 188 -8.96 -8.96 -7.90
N THR A 189 -7.64 -9.07 -7.91
CA THR A 189 -6.87 -9.70 -6.83
C THR A 189 -6.49 -8.74 -5.71
N LEU A 190 -6.93 -7.49 -5.77
CA LEU A 190 -6.77 -6.57 -4.64
C LEU A 190 -7.70 -7.00 -3.49
N PRO A 191 -7.21 -7.06 -2.26
CA PRO A 191 -8.00 -7.49 -1.12
C PRO A 191 -9.16 -6.53 -0.87
N THR A 192 -10.35 -6.93 -1.27
CA THR A 192 -11.56 -6.13 -1.11
C THR A 192 -12.23 -6.33 0.24
N ASN A 193 -11.72 -7.25 1.09
CA ASN A 193 -12.30 -7.59 2.38
C ASN A 193 -11.26 -8.13 3.35
N SER A 194 -10.36 -7.32 3.84
CA SER A 194 -9.68 -7.64 5.09
C SER A 194 -10.41 -6.94 6.24
N ARG A 195 -11.21 -7.70 6.96
CA ARG A 195 -11.61 -7.32 8.31
C ARG A 195 -10.47 -7.72 9.23
N VAL A 196 -9.88 -6.76 9.89
CA VAL A 196 -9.20 -6.95 11.16
C VAL A 196 -10.12 -6.45 12.26
#